data_82abfca955eda5d82a8f18832070afde
#
_entry.id   82abfca955eda5d82a8f18832070afde
#
_cell.length_a   1.000
_cell.length_b   1.000
_cell.length_c   1.000
_cell.angle_alpha   90.00
_cell.angle_beta   90.00
_cell.angle_gamma   90.00
#
_symmetry.space_group_name_H-M   'P 1'
#
loop_
_entity.id
_entity.type
_entity.pdbx_description
1 polymer ?
#
loop_
_entity_poly.entity_id
_entity_poly.type
_entity_poly.pdbx_seq_one_letter_code
_entity_poly.pdbx_strand_id
1 'polypeptide(L)'
;MQIVGILLLVLLFFIVFLYCVYKSSKPGVLKNLRRGVNTMTNERKGLIDKSNIRWCTFELDIQGHKDITHPSILLDNHNMLVVATPYPQLLEDGGVSFENPYLFKAVMKDNQVATRFNLVDNNPICLPEEAHYNSDPVLFKWKDKTYLMTRKQEGPDYLSKIILQEYVGDKWSEPIDIIKTDRMSACPMVIQMGDKLKVYMINYRWNSFKGHKTIGYTTENIEIWENENDELTSFKFDRFINWPHTQQVYHGDMFYHDGYYYMLFNGLDTSYRTFYGVHDHFKYLWIAKSKDGVHFSVCKNPLIKRSGIYKPTSYLKDRILNVYFATDNSYFGTDRKHYRSGNRIGQFSITLDSIQYEK
;
A
#
# COMPACT_ATOMS: atom_id res chain seq x y z
N MET A 1 -43.94 44.61 7.25
CA MET A 1 -43.20 45.05 6.03
C MET A 1 -41.70 44.82 6.09
N GLN A 2 -41.00 44.97 7.20
CA GLN A 2 -39.54 44.79 7.29
C GLN A 2 -39.06 43.34 7.02
N ILE A 3 -39.76 42.31 7.46
CA ILE A 3 -39.36 40.90 7.30
C ILE A 3 -39.42 40.46 5.82
N VAL A 4 -40.38 40.96 5.07
CA VAL A 4 -40.52 40.65 3.65
C VAL A 4 -39.36 41.25 2.83
N GLY A 5 -38.89 42.45 3.22
CA GLY A 5 -37.76 43.10 2.60
C GLY A 5 -36.43 42.34 2.81
N ILE A 6 -36.23 41.80 4.00
CA ILE A 6 -35.04 41.01 4.33
C ILE A 6 -35.02 39.68 3.57
N LEU A 7 -36.16 39.00 3.46
CA LEU A 7 -36.28 37.78 2.70
C LEU A 7 -36.01 37.97 1.20
N LEU A 8 -36.51 39.07 0.64
CA LEU A 8 -36.24 39.45 -0.75
C LEU A 8 -34.75 39.74 -1.01
N LEU A 9 -34.08 40.41 -0.09
CA LEU A 9 -32.64 40.71 -0.17
C LEU A 9 -31.80 39.44 -0.10
N VAL A 10 -32.13 38.49 0.80
CA VAL A 10 -31.44 37.20 0.92
C VAL A 10 -31.64 36.35 -0.35
N LEU A 11 -32.87 36.33 -0.90
CA LEU A 11 -33.15 35.64 -2.14
C LEU A 11 -32.40 36.24 -3.32
N LEU A 12 -32.33 37.53 -3.42
CA LEU A 12 -31.58 38.25 -4.46
C LEU A 12 -30.09 37.94 -4.37
N PHE A 13 -29.53 37.91 -3.16
CA PHE A 13 -28.13 37.58 -2.93
C PHE A 13 -27.85 36.12 -3.34
N PHE A 14 -28.77 35.21 -3.06
CA PHE A 14 -28.64 33.81 -3.44
C PHE A 14 -28.71 33.62 -4.97
N ILE A 15 -29.59 34.33 -5.66
CA ILE A 15 -29.71 34.32 -7.13
C ILE A 15 -28.45 34.90 -7.79
N VAL A 16 -27.93 35.99 -7.27
CA VAL A 16 -26.69 36.61 -7.77
C VAL A 16 -25.49 35.68 -7.53
N PHE A 17 -25.43 35.04 -6.36
CA PHE A 17 -24.41 34.06 -6.07
C PHE A 17 -24.46 32.87 -7.01
N LEU A 18 -25.65 32.28 -7.23
CA LEU A 18 -25.84 31.18 -8.19
C LEU A 18 -25.50 31.59 -9.62
N TYR A 19 -25.85 32.83 -10.01
CA TYR A 19 -25.51 33.36 -11.32
C TYR A 19 -23.99 33.57 -11.50
N CYS A 20 -23.29 34.02 -10.46
CA CYS A 20 -21.84 34.14 -10.47
C CYS A 20 -21.17 32.77 -10.54
N VAL A 21 -21.68 31.79 -9.80
CA VAL A 21 -21.20 30.39 -9.85
C VAL A 21 -21.47 29.78 -11.25
N TYR A 22 -22.66 29.99 -11.81
CA TYR A 22 -22.99 29.55 -13.18
C TYR A 22 -22.13 30.22 -14.24
N LYS A 23 -21.88 31.51 -14.12
CA LYS A 23 -21.04 32.27 -15.06
C LYS A 23 -19.56 31.88 -14.96
N SER A 24 -19.09 31.54 -13.76
CA SER A 24 -17.73 31.04 -13.52
C SER A 24 -17.55 29.59 -13.98
N SER A 25 -18.63 28.82 -14.15
CA SER A 25 -18.60 27.45 -14.63
C SER A 25 -18.54 27.30 -16.15
N LYS A 26 -18.48 28.41 -16.91
CA LYS A 26 -18.24 28.31 -18.35
C LYS A 26 -16.89 27.65 -18.65
N PRO A 27 -16.82 26.74 -19.64
CA PRO A 27 -15.64 25.92 -19.92
C PRO A 27 -14.32 26.70 -20.08
N GLY A 28 -14.35 27.95 -20.48
CA GLY A 28 -13.17 28.81 -20.62
C GLY A 28 -12.57 29.30 -19.30
N VAL A 29 -13.41 29.57 -18.28
CA VAL A 29 -12.95 30.08 -16.98
C VAL A 29 -12.36 28.94 -16.17
N LEU A 30 -12.95 27.75 -16.20
CA LEU A 30 -12.40 26.54 -15.59
C LEU A 30 -11.05 26.14 -16.20
N LYS A 31 -10.88 26.35 -17.52
CA LYS A 31 -9.61 26.08 -18.20
C LYS A 31 -8.50 27.07 -17.78
N ASN A 32 -8.84 28.32 -17.52
CA ASN A 32 -7.90 29.34 -17.05
C ASN A 32 -7.60 29.21 -15.53
N LEU A 33 -8.59 28.84 -14.72
CA LEU A 33 -8.36 28.48 -13.32
C LEU A 33 -7.49 27.21 -13.18
N ARG A 34 -7.71 26.21 -14.01
CA ARG A 34 -6.81 25.03 -14.10
C ARG A 34 -5.39 25.42 -14.52
N ARG A 35 -5.21 26.33 -15.46
CA ARG A 35 -3.88 26.85 -15.82
C ARG A 35 -3.23 27.65 -14.70
N GLY A 36 -3.98 28.52 -14.01
CA GLY A 36 -3.46 29.34 -12.90
C GLY A 36 -3.07 28.51 -11.68
N VAL A 37 -3.79 27.43 -11.38
CA VAL A 37 -3.46 26.51 -10.28
C VAL A 37 -2.27 25.61 -10.65
N ASN A 38 -2.12 25.24 -11.92
CA ASN A 38 -0.98 24.44 -12.37
C ASN A 38 0.35 25.22 -12.43
N THR A 39 0.33 26.56 -12.42
CA THR A 39 1.57 27.36 -12.51
C THR A 39 2.20 27.64 -11.14
N MET A 40 1.53 27.33 -10.02
CA MET A 40 2.09 27.54 -8.68
C MET A 40 2.59 26.27 -7.98
N THR A 41 2.37 25.09 -8.52
CA THR A 41 2.96 23.87 -7.98
C THR A 41 4.18 23.51 -8.81
N ASN A 42 5.38 23.61 -8.22
CA ASN A 42 6.53 22.87 -8.71
C ASN A 42 6.10 21.40 -8.77
N GLU A 43 5.70 20.92 -9.95
CA GLU A 43 5.27 19.54 -10.11
C GLU A 43 6.41 18.63 -9.74
N ARG A 44 6.34 18.00 -8.56
CA ARG A 44 7.28 16.96 -8.17
C ARG A 44 7.24 15.88 -9.26
N LYS A 45 8.37 15.63 -9.90
CA LYS A 45 8.49 14.54 -10.89
C LYS A 45 8.80 13.25 -10.13
N GLY A 46 8.28 12.11 -10.62
CA GLY A 46 8.72 10.81 -10.14
C GLY A 46 10.21 10.60 -10.48
N LEU A 47 10.94 9.93 -9.58
CA LEU A 47 12.34 9.62 -9.80
C LEU A 47 12.55 8.50 -10.82
N ILE A 48 11.56 7.61 -10.94
CA ILE A 48 11.59 6.46 -11.86
C ILE A 48 10.72 6.75 -13.08
N ASP A 49 11.33 6.65 -14.25
CA ASP A 49 10.61 6.67 -15.52
C ASP A 49 9.91 5.32 -15.78
N LYS A 50 8.79 5.34 -16.50
CA LYS A 50 8.06 4.12 -16.86
C LYS A 50 8.88 3.13 -17.67
N SER A 51 9.78 3.61 -18.50
CA SER A 51 10.67 2.80 -19.33
C SER A 51 11.63 1.95 -18.49
N ASN A 52 11.88 2.34 -17.23
CA ASN A 52 12.73 1.63 -16.29
C ASN A 52 11.97 0.57 -15.48
N ILE A 53 10.66 0.42 -15.69
CA ILE A 53 9.84 -0.57 -14.99
C ILE A 53 9.81 -1.84 -15.83
N ARG A 54 10.21 -2.94 -15.19
CA ARG A 54 10.08 -4.29 -15.72
C ARG A 54 8.83 -4.94 -15.16
N TRP A 55 8.08 -5.63 -16.01
CA TRP A 55 6.87 -6.33 -15.59
C TRP A 55 7.20 -7.77 -15.24
N CYS A 56 6.72 -8.19 -14.08
CA CYS A 56 6.88 -9.55 -13.60
C CYS A 56 5.86 -10.49 -14.26
N THR A 57 6.28 -11.71 -14.49
CA THR A 57 5.41 -12.82 -14.94
C THR A 57 5.38 -13.90 -13.87
N PHE A 58 4.18 -14.37 -13.58
CA PHE A 58 3.92 -15.44 -12.64
C PHE A 58 3.32 -16.61 -13.39
N GLU A 59 3.79 -17.81 -13.08
CA GLU A 59 3.17 -19.03 -13.56
C GLU A 59 1.89 -19.27 -12.74
N LEU A 60 0.76 -18.84 -13.30
CA LEU A 60 -0.55 -18.97 -12.70
C LEU A 60 -1.33 -20.02 -13.50
N ASP A 61 -1.24 -21.28 -13.12
CA ASP A 61 -2.16 -22.32 -13.56
C ASP A 61 -3.33 -22.46 -12.57
N ILE A 62 -3.94 -21.32 -12.25
CA ILE A 62 -5.06 -21.26 -11.34
C ILE A 62 -6.27 -20.83 -12.16
N GLN A 63 -7.21 -21.75 -12.33
CA GLN A 63 -8.41 -21.54 -13.13
C GLN A 63 -9.14 -20.24 -12.74
N GLY A 64 -9.30 -19.32 -13.69
CA GLY A 64 -10.02 -18.04 -13.50
C GLY A 64 -9.17 -16.90 -12.95
N HIS A 65 -7.92 -17.11 -12.56
CA HIS A 65 -7.05 -16.06 -12.02
C HIS A 65 -5.98 -15.65 -13.04
N LYS A 66 -6.01 -14.40 -13.47
CA LYS A 66 -5.00 -13.82 -14.37
C LYS A 66 -4.20 -12.71 -13.70
N ASP A 67 -4.73 -12.16 -12.64
CA ASP A 67 -4.20 -11.00 -11.93
C ASP A 67 -3.49 -11.43 -10.66
N ILE A 68 -2.44 -10.70 -10.30
CA ILE A 68 -1.66 -10.97 -9.09
C ILE A 68 -1.34 -9.67 -8.36
N THR A 69 -1.44 -9.69 -7.04
CA THR A 69 -1.28 -8.54 -6.19
C THR A 69 -0.55 -8.86 -4.87
N HIS A 70 -0.39 -7.90 -4.00
CA HIS A 70 0.18 -7.99 -2.65
C HIS A 70 1.50 -8.77 -2.58
N PRO A 71 2.54 -8.36 -3.33
CA PRO A 71 3.80 -9.07 -3.29
C PRO A 71 4.53 -8.89 -1.95
N SER A 72 5.19 -9.94 -1.50
CA SER A 72 6.23 -9.89 -0.49
C SER A 72 7.40 -10.77 -0.91
N ILE A 73 8.62 -10.27 -0.76
CA ILE A 73 9.82 -10.89 -1.32
C ILE A 73 10.83 -11.16 -0.22
N LEU A 74 11.45 -12.32 -0.31
CA LEU A 74 12.57 -12.72 0.53
C LEU A 74 13.67 -13.35 -0.32
N LEU A 75 14.88 -12.82 -0.20
CA LEU A 75 16.05 -13.49 -0.75
C LEU A 75 16.48 -14.62 0.18
N ASP A 76 16.63 -15.82 -0.36
CA ASP A 76 17.14 -16.97 0.33
C ASP A 76 18.29 -17.61 -0.45
N ASN A 77 19.51 -17.18 -0.13
CA ASN A 77 20.73 -17.54 -0.82
C ASN A 77 20.65 -17.25 -2.33
N HIS A 78 20.51 -18.30 -3.16
CA HIS A 78 20.42 -18.20 -4.63
C HIS A 78 18.97 -18.20 -5.14
N ASN A 79 17.97 -18.26 -4.23
CA ASN A 79 16.57 -18.26 -4.58
C ASN A 79 15.90 -16.98 -4.10
N MET A 80 14.86 -16.61 -4.79
CA MET A 80 13.92 -15.59 -4.33
C MET A 80 12.60 -16.26 -4.05
N LEU A 81 12.15 -16.18 -2.78
CA LEU A 81 10.80 -16.53 -2.40
C LEU A 81 9.92 -15.30 -2.60
N VAL A 82 8.77 -15.51 -3.17
CA VAL A 82 7.75 -14.47 -3.35
C VAL A 82 6.43 -15.03 -2.89
N VAL A 83 5.81 -14.35 -1.94
CA VAL A 83 4.40 -14.57 -1.64
C VAL A 83 3.61 -13.45 -2.30
N ALA A 84 2.58 -13.82 -3.03
CA ALA A 84 1.69 -12.88 -3.69
C ALA A 84 0.27 -13.46 -3.74
N THR A 85 -0.73 -12.59 -3.88
CA THR A 85 -2.13 -12.98 -3.88
C THR A 85 -2.66 -12.99 -5.30
N PRO A 86 -3.03 -14.15 -5.87
CA PRO A 86 -3.82 -14.20 -7.08
C PRO A 86 -5.14 -13.49 -6.82
N TYR A 87 -5.41 -12.45 -7.60
CA TYR A 87 -6.62 -11.66 -7.38
C TYR A 87 -7.76 -12.25 -8.18
N PRO A 88 -8.87 -12.56 -7.54
CA PRO A 88 -10.00 -13.12 -8.23
C PRO A 88 -10.65 -12.09 -9.11
N GLN A 89 -11.19 -12.56 -10.21
CA GLN A 89 -12.17 -11.78 -10.95
C GLN A 89 -13.37 -11.50 -10.04
N LEU A 90 -13.99 -10.34 -10.20
CA LEU A 90 -15.28 -10.07 -9.58
C LEU A 90 -16.19 -11.25 -9.89
N LEU A 91 -16.74 -11.87 -8.86
CA LEU A 91 -17.81 -12.85 -9.03
C LEU A 91 -18.98 -12.15 -9.73
N GLU A 92 -19.76 -12.87 -10.51
CA GLU A 92 -20.91 -12.32 -11.24
C GLU A 92 -21.92 -11.62 -10.32
N ASP A 93 -21.99 -12.02 -9.05
CA ASP A 93 -22.80 -11.41 -7.99
C ASP A 93 -22.22 -10.12 -7.39
N GLY A 94 -21.05 -9.66 -7.88
CA GLY A 94 -20.32 -8.51 -7.34
C GLY A 94 -19.56 -8.80 -6.05
N GLY A 95 -19.56 -10.04 -5.58
CA GLY A 95 -18.76 -10.49 -4.44
C GLY A 95 -17.28 -10.48 -4.79
N VAL A 96 -16.44 -10.28 -3.77
CA VAL A 96 -14.99 -10.42 -3.87
C VAL A 96 -14.67 -11.83 -3.42
N SER A 97 -14.10 -12.64 -4.30
CA SER A 97 -13.57 -13.92 -3.84
C SER A 97 -12.37 -13.63 -2.92
N PHE A 98 -12.15 -14.54 -2.00
CA PHE A 98 -11.23 -14.41 -0.89
C PHE A 98 -9.80 -14.14 -1.34
N GLU A 99 -9.13 -13.20 -0.69
CA GLU A 99 -7.69 -13.00 -0.85
C GLU A 99 -6.96 -14.11 -0.11
N ASN A 100 -6.17 -14.89 -0.85
CA ASN A 100 -5.30 -15.91 -0.27
C ASN A 100 -3.90 -15.80 -0.86
N PRO A 101 -2.86 -15.81 -0.03
CA PRO A 101 -1.49 -15.76 -0.50
C PRO A 101 -1.06 -17.11 -1.11
N TYR A 102 -0.24 -17.02 -2.14
CA TYR A 102 0.42 -18.14 -2.84
C TYR A 102 1.92 -17.94 -2.81
N LEU A 103 2.66 -19.04 -2.68
CA LEU A 103 4.11 -19.04 -2.73
C LEU A 103 4.60 -19.31 -4.15
N PHE A 104 5.55 -18.49 -4.57
CA PHE A 104 6.29 -18.61 -5.82
C PHE A 104 7.78 -18.60 -5.54
N LYS A 105 8.57 -19.19 -6.43
CA LYS A 105 10.03 -19.19 -6.39
C LYS A 105 10.63 -18.72 -7.71
N ALA A 106 11.76 -18.02 -7.62
CA ALA A 106 12.62 -17.75 -8.75
C ALA A 106 14.07 -18.08 -8.42
N VAL A 107 14.79 -18.65 -9.39
CA VAL A 107 16.24 -18.85 -9.28
C VAL A 107 16.92 -17.55 -9.68
N MET A 108 17.73 -17.00 -8.78
CA MET A 108 18.53 -15.82 -9.05
C MET A 108 19.76 -16.21 -9.88
N LYS A 109 19.85 -15.67 -11.07
CA LYS A 109 21.06 -15.79 -11.92
C LYS A 109 21.95 -14.57 -11.73
N ASP A 110 23.22 -14.79 -11.47
CA ASP A 110 24.31 -13.80 -11.37
C ASP A 110 23.87 -12.33 -11.42
N ASN A 111 23.57 -11.75 -10.27
CA ASN A 111 23.18 -10.34 -10.10
C ASN A 111 21.95 -9.85 -10.91
N GLN A 112 21.23 -10.73 -11.58
CA GLN A 112 20.00 -10.36 -12.27
C GLN A 112 18.84 -10.26 -11.30
N VAL A 113 18.03 -9.23 -11.50
CA VAL A 113 16.77 -9.07 -10.77
C VAL A 113 15.73 -10.01 -11.37
N ALA A 114 15.14 -10.87 -10.54
CA ALA A 114 14.12 -11.81 -11.00
C ALA A 114 12.82 -11.08 -11.40
N THR A 115 12.27 -11.50 -12.53
CA THR A 115 10.97 -11.03 -13.03
C THR A 115 10.07 -12.18 -13.50
N ARG A 116 10.51 -13.43 -13.32
CA ARG A 116 9.72 -14.62 -13.62
C ARG A 116 9.68 -15.52 -12.40
N PHE A 117 8.49 -15.92 -12.02
CA PHE A 117 8.20 -16.65 -10.79
C PHE A 117 7.36 -17.87 -11.08
N ASN A 118 7.83 -19.02 -10.61
CA ASN A 118 7.16 -20.29 -10.78
C ASN A 118 6.36 -20.61 -9.53
N LEU A 119 5.16 -21.13 -9.72
CA LEU A 119 4.30 -21.59 -8.64
C LEU A 119 4.98 -22.74 -7.91
N VAL A 120 4.86 -22.76 -6.59
CA VAL A 120 5.33 -23.88 -5.76
C VAL A 120 4.14 -24.76 -5.39
N ASP A 121 4.38 -26.04 -5.17
CA ASP A 121 3.36 -26.96 -4.64
C ASP A 121 2.84 -26.50 -3.26
N ASN A 122 1.71 -27.05 -2.84
CA ASN A 122 1.04 -26.73 -1.55
C ASN A 122 0.52 -25.28 -1.45
N ASN A 123 -0.11 -24.80 -2.49
CA ASN A 123 -0.87 -23.56 -2.51
C ASN A 123 -2.39 -23.81 -2.50
N PRO A 124 -3.24 -22.86 -2.01
CA PRO A 124 -2.86 -21.63 -1.32
C PRO A 124 -2.23 -21.88 0.05
N ILE A 125 -1.45 -20.89 0.56
CA ILE A 125 -0.76 -21.00 1.86
C ILE A 125 -1.76 -21.08 3.01
N CYS A 126 -2.79 -20.24 2.96
CA CYS A 126 -3.91 -20.25 3.91
C CYS A 126 -5.20 -20.55 3.17
N LEU A 127 -6.01 -21.44 3.70
CA LEU A 127 -7.38 -21.60 3.21
C LEU A 127 -8.27 -20.51 3.80
N PRO A 128 -9.21 -19.97 3.02
CA PRO A 128 -10.18 -19.03 3.56
C PRO A 128 -11.11 -19.79 4.52
N GLU A 129 -11.27 -19.26 5.71
CA GLU A 129 -12.47 -19.54 6.48
C GLU A 129 -13.62 -18.70 5.92
N GLU A 130 -14.86 -19.13 6.07
CA GLU A 130 -16.01 -18.35 5.60
C GLU A 130 -15.96 -16.90 6.11
N ALA A 131 -16.12 -15.93 5.19
CA ALA A 131 -16.12 -14.50 5.43
C ALA A 131 -14.81 -13.87 5.93
N HIS A 132 -13.66 -14.49 5.73
CA HIS A 132 -12.36 -13.95 6.16
C HIS A 132 -11.40 -13.76 4.98
N TYR A 133 -10.58 -12.72 5.06
CA TYR A 133 -9.53 -12.41 4.09
C TYR A 133 -8.16 -12.63 4.71
N ASN A 134 -7.27 -13.31 4.01
CA ASN A 134 -5.86 -13.41 4.33
C ASN A 134 -5.08 -12.52 3.35
N SER A 135 -4.75 -11.31 3.76
CA SER A 135 -4.14 -10.31 2.90
C SER A 135 -2.85 -9.74 3.46
N ASP A 136 -2.21 -8.88 2.69
CA ASP A 136 -1.00 -8.14 3.07
C ASP A 136 0.13 -9.04 3.60
N PRO A 137 0.54 -10.09 2.87
CA PRO A 137 1.58 -11.00 3.32
C PRO A 137 2.93 -10.28 3.48
N VAL A 138 3.72 -10.72 4.44
CA VAL A 138 5.11 -10.32 4.64
C VAL A 138 5.98 -11.52 4.94
N LEU A 139 6.91 -11.80 4.04
CA LEU A 139 7.97 -12.79 4.22
C LEU A 139 9.16 -12.17 4.95
N PHE A 140 9.71 -12.89 5.90
CA PHE A 140 10.94 -12.47 6.57
C PHE A 140 11.72 -13.66 7.13
N LYS A 141 12.99 -13.42 7.46
CA LYS A 141 13.80 -14.37 8.22
C LYS A 141 13.90 -13.95 9.67
N TRP A 142 13.88 -14.94 10.56
CA TRP A 142 14.17 -14.79 11.95
C TRP A 142 14.98 -16.00 12.43
N LYS A 143 16.21 -15.77 12.92
CA LYS A 143 17.09 -16.84 13.40
C LYS A 143 17.19 -18.02 12.41
N ASP A 144 17.52 -17.71 11.15
CA ASP A 144 17.67 -18.68 10.05
C ASP A 144 16.40 -19.40 9.59
N LYS A 145 15.27 -19.17 10.23
CA LYS A 145 13.97 -19.69 9.81
C LYS A 145 13.22 -18.68 8.96
N THR A 146 12.39 -19.19 8.05
CA THR A 146 11.54 -18.36 7.19
C THR A 146 10.12 -18.34 7.73
N TYR A 147 9.57 -17.14 7.84
CA TYR A 147 8.23 -16.88 8.35
C TYR A 147 7.39 -16.07 7.37
N LEU A 148 6.10 -16.25 7.48
CA LEU A 148 5.07 -15.43 6.83
C LEU A 148 4.16 -14.83 7.89
N MET A 149 4.06 -13.50 7.91
CA MET A 149 2.96 -12.80 8.57
C MET A 149 1.89 -12.45 7.54
N THR A 150 0.63 -12.63 7.91
CA THR A 150 -0.51 -12.27 7.06
C THR A 150 -1.56 -11.57 7.92
N ARG A 151 -2.18 -10.56 7.35
CA ARG A 151 -3.34 -9.91 7.97
C ARG A 151 -4.57 -10.74 7.69
N LYS A 152 -5.25 -11.17 8.77
CA LYS A 152 -6.57 -11.78 8.71
C LYS A 152 -7.61 -10.74 9.13
N GLN A 153 -8.63 -10.52 8.31
CA GLN A 153 -9.77 -9.68 8.67
C GLN A 153 -10.94 -10.55 9.10
N GLU A 154 -11.54 -10.20 10.22
CA GLU A 154 -12.65 -10.95 10.80
C GLU A 154 -13.87 -10.07 11.05
N GLY A 155 -15.04 -10.64 10.78
CA GLY A 155 -16.34 -10.08 11.15
C GLY A 155 -16.77 -8.81 10.41
N PRO A 156 -17.95 -8.28 10.74
CA PRO A 156 -18.54 -7.13 10.07
C PRO A 156 -17.78 -5.82 10.34
N ASP A 157 -17.02 -5.74 11.43
CA ASP A 157 -16.27 -4.56 11.84
C ASP A 157 -14.86 -4.49 11.22
N TYR A 158 -14.49 -5.50 10.42
CA TYR A 158 -13.18 -5.60 9.77
C TYR A 158 -12.00 -5.50 10.74
N LEU A 159 -12.16 -6.03 11.95
CA LEU A 159 -11.07 -6.09 12.91
C LEU A 159 -9.92 -6.91 12.34
N SER A 160 -8.70 -6.45 12.59
CA SER A 160 -7.53 -7.08 12.02
C SER A 160 -6.80 -7.93 13.06
N LYS A 161 -6.39 -9.11 12.61
CA LYS A 161 -5.42 -9.94 13.32
C LYS A 161 -4.20 -10.13 12.44
N ILE A 162 -3.05 -10.31 13.05
CA ILE A 162 -1.85 -10.80 12.37
C ILE A 162 -1.64 -12.24 12.77
N ILE A 163 -1.57 -13.10 11.78
CA ILE A 163 -1.23 -14.51 11.91
C ILE A 163 0.19 -14.74 11.46
N LEU A 164 0.83 -15.73 12.06
CA LEU A 164 2.20 -16.16 11.77
C LEU A 164 2.22 -17.63 11.38
N GLN A 165 3.01 -17.95 10.35
CA GLN A 165 3.32 -19.32 9.92
C GLN A 165 4.82 -19.47 9.71
N GLU A 166 5.40 -20.60 10.10
CA GLU A 166 6.79 -20.98 9.82
C GLU A 166 6.85 -21.85 8.57
N TYR A 167 7.84 -21.64 7.71
CA TYR A 167 8.10 -22.46 6.54
C TYR A 167 9.11 -23.57 6.89
N VAL A 168 8.65 -24.80 6.96
CA VAL A 168 9.43 -25.97 7.39
C VAL A 168 9.30 -27.08 6.39
N GLY A 169 10.42 -27.53 5.79
CA GLY A 169 10.42 -28.70 4.91
C GLY A 169 9.46 -28.59 3.72
N ASP A 170 9.44 -27.42 3.06
CA ASP A 170 8.56 -27.09 1.94
C ASP A 170 7.06 -26.99 2.27
N LYS A 171 6.71 -26.82 3.56
CA LYS A 171 5.33 -26.64 4.03
C LYS A 171 5.24 -25.48 5.01
N TRP A 172 4.07 -24.87 5.08
CA TRP A 172 3.74 -23.89 6.10
C TRP A 172 3.16 -24.60 7.33
N SER A 173 3.56 -24.13 8.51
CA SER A 173 2.94 -24.56 9.77
C SER A 173 1.48 -24.11 9.85
N GLU A 174 0.72 -24.68 10.80
CA GLU A 174 -0.58 -24.12 11.16
C GLU A 174 -0.43 -22.66 11.58
N PRO A 175 -1.37 -21.78 11.19
CA PRO A 175 -1.32 -20.38 11.55
C PRO A 175 -1.59 -20.15 13.03
N ILE A 176 -0.85 -19.22 13.64
CA ILE A 176 -1.08 -18.78 15.02
C ILE A 176 -1.39 -17.28 15.05
N ASP A 177 -2.37 -16.87 15.87
CA ASP A 177 -2.68 -15.46 16.12
C ASP A 177 -1.59 -14.85 16.99
N ILE A 178 -0.88 -13.83 16.52
CA ILE A 178 0.22 -13.18 17.27
C ILE A 178 -0.08 -11.75 17.69
N ILE A 179 -0.88 -11.02 16.94
CA ILE A 179 -1.32 -9.66 17.25
C ILE A 179 -2.82 -9.56 16.97
N LYS A 180 -3.58 -9.04 17.94
CA LYS A 180 -4.99 -8.68 17.80
C LYS A 180 -5.15 -7.19 18.04
N THR A 181 -5.86 -6.51 17.15
CA THR A 181 -6.13 -5.09 17.27
C THR A 181 -7.64 -4.84 17.25
N ASP A 182 -8.10 -3.86 18.00
CA ASP A 182 -9.47 -3.36 18.02
C ASP A 182 -9.71 -2.31 16.91
N ARG A 183 -8.80 -2.22 15.95
CA ARG A 183 -8.78 -1.22 14.88
C ARG A 183 -8.72 -1.86 13.52
N MET A 184 -9.13 -1.07 12.53
CA MET A 184 -8.86 -1.40 11.15
C MET A 184 -7.40 -1.09 10.84
N SER A 185 -6.57 -2.11 10.89
CA SER A 185 -5.15 -2.01 10.55
C SER A 185 -4.87 -2.74 9.26
N ALA A 186 -3.89 -2.29 8.51
CA ALA A 186 -3.41 -3.00 7.35
C ALA A 186 -1.90 -3.10 7.32
N CYS A 187 -1.44 -3.98 6.44
CA CYS A 187 -0.08 -4.06 5.98
C CYS A 187 0.94 -4.15 7.11
N PRO A 188 1.11 -5.32 7.74
CA PRO A 188 2.25 -5.49 8.63
C PRO A 188 3.55 -5.24 7.84
N MET A 189 4.45 -4.47 8.43
CA MET A 189 5.80 -4.22 7.94
C MET A 189 6.75 -4.71 8.99
N VAL A 190 7.65 -5.62 8.65
CA VAL A 190 8.50 -6.32 9.60
C VAL A 190 9.94 -5.85 9.48
N ILE A 191 10.60 -5.62 10.60
CA ILE A 191 12.01 -5.25 10.64
C ILE A 191 12.72 -5.98 11.78
N GLN A 192 13.86 -6.60 11.47
CA GLN A 192 14.71 -7.24 12.46
C GLN A 192 15.81 -6.27 12.91
N MET A 193 15.96 -6.14 14.25
CA MET A 193 16.97 -5.30 14.90
C MET A 193 17.68 -6.10 15.98
N GLY A 194 18.79 -6.73 15.62
CA GLY A 194 19.51 -7.63 16.52
C GLY A 194 18.65 -8.82 16.92
N ASP A 195 18.36 -8.94 18.22
CA ASP A 195 17.50 -9.96 18.85
C ASP A 195 16.03 -9.54 18.96
N LYS A 196 15.64 -8.42 18.34
CA LYS A 196 14.27 -7.91 18.35
C LYS A 196 13.68 -7.89 16.94
N LEU A 197 12.41 -8.29 16.89
CA LEU A 197 11.57 -8.16 15.71
C LEU A 197 10.49 -7.12 15.99
N LYS A 198 10.42 -6.11 15.14
CA LYS A 198 9.37 -5.09 15.23
C LYS A 198 8.41 -5.22 14.08
N VAL A 199 7.12 -5.09 14.40
CA VAL A 199 6.03 -5.06 13.42
C VAL A 199 5.40 -3.69 13.45
N TYR A 200 5.38 -3.02 12.31
CA TYR A 200 4.72 -1.74 12.12
C TYR A 200 3.40 -2.00 11.41
N MET A 201 2.29 -1.50 11.95
CA MET A 201 0.96 -1.64 11.36
C MET A 201 0.33 -0.28 11.16
N ILE A 202 -0.25 -0.07 9.99
CA ILE A 202 -0.85 1.20 9.59
C ILE A 202 -2.31 1.20 10.01
N ASN A 203 -2.70 2.15 10.86
CA ASN A 203 -4.09 2.33 11.27
C ASN A 203 -4.80 3.36 10.41
N TYR A 204 -6.02 3.06 10.03
CA TYR A 204 -6.86 3.90 9.21
C TYR A 204 -8.05 4.42 9.94
N ARG A 205 -8.44 5.64 9.58
CA ARG A 205 -9.75 6.18 9.89
C ARG A 205 -10.62 6.18 8.63
N TRP A 206 -11.81 5.61 8.73
CA TRP A 206 -12.84 5.80 7.73
C TRP A 206 -13.37 7.24 7.79
N ASN A 207 -13.23 7.98 6.71
CA ASN A 207 -13.89 9.27 6.57
C ASN A 207 -15.21 9.08 5.86
N SER A 208 -16.31 8.87 6.62
CA SER A 208 -17.66 8.96 6.08
C SER A 208 -18.04 10.43 5.93
N PHE A 209 -18.02 10.96 4.73
CA PHE A 209 -18.57 12.28 4.47
C PHE A 209 -20.07 12.16 4.18
N LYS A 210 -20.93 12.59 5.15
CA LYS A 210 -22.39 12.83 5.01
C LYS A 210 -23.13 11.88 4.05
N GLY A 211 -23.32 10.62 4.46
CA GLY A 211 -24.25 9.71 3.77
C GLY A 211 -23.77 9.17 2.40
N HIS A 212 -22.71 9.67 1.84
CA HIS A 212 -22.02 9.06 0.70
C HIS A 212 -20.87 8.23 1.24
N LYS A 213 -20.87 6.93 0.92
CA LYS A 213 -19.73 6.03 1.15
C LYS A 213 -18.55 6.46 0.25
N THR A 214 -18.04 7.66 0.45
CA THR A 214 -16.75 8.06 -0.11
C THR A 214 -15.70 7.41 0.75
N ILE A 215 -15.26 6.25 0.33
CA ILE A 215 -14.21 5.48 0.99
C ILE A 215 -12.90 6.26 0.83
N GLY A 216 -12.61 7.11 1.79
CA GLY A 216 -11.32 7.76 1.93
C GLY A 216 -10.66 7.23 3.19
N TYR A 217 -9.56 6.50 3.04
CA TYR A 217 -8.73 6.15 4.17
C TYR A 217 -7.77 7.29 4.45
N THR A 218 -7.68 7.70 5.70
CA THR A 218 -6.63 8.58 6.19
C THR A 218 -5.79 7.79 7.16
N THR A 219 -4.48 7.84 7.00
CA THR A 219 -3.54 7.30 8.01
C THR A 219 -3.79 8.04 9.32
N GLU A 220 -4.18 7.34 10.35
CA GLU A 220 -4.35 7.92 11.68
C GLU A 220 -3.02 7.92 12.42
N ASN A 221 -2.42 6.76 12.52
CA ASN A 221 -1.10 6.52 13.11
C ASN A 221 -0.53 5.20 12.60
N ILE A 222 0.67 4.89 13.05
CA ILE A 222 1.30 3.59 12.83
C ILE A 222 1.58 2.99 14.21
N GLU A 223 1.12 1.76 14.44
CA GLU A 223 1.43 0.99 15.63
C GLU A 223 2.78 0.31 15.49
N ILE A 224 3.54 0.28 16.58
CA ILE A 224 4.74 -0.56 16.69
C ILE A 224 4.48 -1.64 17.72
N TRP A 225 4.73 -2.87 17.33
CA TRP A 225 4.71 -4.05 18.19
C TRP A 225 6.09 -4.70 18.21
N GLU A 226 6.49 -5.27 19.33
CA GLU A 226 7.79 -5.91 19.52
C GLU A 226 7.61 -7.32 20.07
N ASN A 227 8.38 -8.30 19.53
CA ASN A 227 8.32 -9.67 20.03
C ASN A 227 8.76 -9.74 21.50
N GLU A 228 8.06 -10.55 22.29
CA GLU A 228 8.38 -10.81 23.68
C GLU A 228 9.28 -12.04 23.87
N ASN A 229 9.24 -12.96 22.90
CA ASN A 229 10.01 -14.21 22.93
C ASN A 229 10.62 -14.51 21.54
N ASP A 230 11.54 -15.45 21.55
CA ASP A 230 12.27 -15.87 20.35
C ASP A 230 11.45 -16.72 19.40
N GLU A 231 10.41 -17.37 19.89
CA GLU A 231 9.49 -18.21 19.13
C GLU A 231 8.46 -17.39 18.33
N LEU A 232 8.43 -16.07 18.54
CA LEU A 232 7.50 -15.13 17.89
C LEU A 232 6.01 -15.44 18.18
N THR A 233 5.71 -16.09 19.29
CA THR A 233 4.33 -16.45 19.66
C THR A 233 3.61 -15.35 20.43
N SER A 234 4.33 -14.33 20.90
CA SER A 234 3.81 -13.19 21.65
C SER A 234 4.48 -11.90 21.24
N PHE A 235 3.65 -10.87 21.05
CA PHE A 235 4.08 -9.51 20.76
C PHE A 235 3.41 -8.55 21.73
N LYS A 236 4.16 -7.57 22.21
CA LYS A 236 3.63 -6.46 23.01
C LYS A 236 3.56 -5.18 22.17
N PHE A 237 2.51 -4.41 22.41
CA PHE A 237 2.42 -3.05 21.90
C PHE A 237 3.54 -2.19 22.51
N ASP A 238 4.33 -1.52 21.66
CA ASP A 238 5.36 -0.58 22.09
C ASP A 238 4.80 0.84 22.12
N ARG A 239 4.37 1.36 20.98
CA ARG A 239 3.86 2.75 20.87
C ARG A 239 3.11 3.01 19.57
N PHE A 240 2.49 4.21 19.53
CA PHE A 240 2.02 4.81 18.29
C PHE A 240 3.06 5.78 17.74
N ILE A 241 3.18 5.81 16.42
CA ILE A 241 3.83 6.87 15.67
C ILE A 241 2.74 7.75 15.09
N ASN A 242 2.72 9.04 15.45
CA ASN A 242 1.95 10.02 14.73
C ASN A 242 2.61 10.26 13.38
N TRP A 243 1.81 10.22 12.31
CA TRP A 243 2.29 10.46 10.96
C TRP A 243 1.97 11.91 10.54
N PRO A 244 2.90 12.87 10.71
CA PRO A 244 2.63 14.31 10.52
C PRO A 244 2.73 14.74 9.05
N HIS A 245 3.04 13.82 8.14
CA HIS A 245 3.29 14.13 6.74
C HIS A 245 2.00 14.22 5.93
N THR A 246 2.05 15.02 4.85
CA THR A 246 0.92 15.13 3.91
C THR A 246 0.77 13.88 3.04
N GLN A 247 1.86 13.13 2.88
CA GLN A 247 1.84 11.84 2.20
C GLN A 247 1.20 10.80 3.12
N GLN A 248 0.05 10.29 2.73
CA GLN A 248 -0.64 9.21 3.46
C GLN A 248 0.05 7.88 3.23
N VAL A 249 0.09 7.03 4.25
CA VAL A 249 0.61 5.67 4.15
C VAL A 249 -0.56 4.71 4.03
N TYR A 250 -0.63 3.93 2.96
CA TYR A 250 -1.69 2.94 2.78
C TYR A 250 -1.17 1.50 2.89
N HIS A 251 -0.15 1.13 2.13
CA HIS A 251 0.62 -0.09 2.31
C HIS A 251 2.10 0.28 2.36
N GLY A 252 2.89 -0.54 3.01
CA GLY A 252 4.31 -0.31 3.09
C GLY A 252 5.13 -1.58 3.22
N ASP A 253 6.42 -1.37 3.20
CA ASP A 253 7.47 -2.34 3.48
C ASP A 253 8.60 -1.62 4.21
N MET A 254 9.34 -2.33 5.05
CA MET A 254 10.42 -1.74 5.82
C MET A 254 11.69 -2.55 5.74
N PHE A 255 12.83 -1.85 5.77
CA PHE A 255 14.14 -2.46 5.91
C PHE A 255 15.08 -1.56 6.74
N TYR A 256 16.13 -2.16 7.30
CA TYR A 256 17.18 -1.45 8.04
C TYR A 256 18.48 -1.54 7.29
N HIS A 257 19.17 -0.41 7.15
CA HIS A 257 20.47 -0.36 6.48
C HIS A 257 21.30 0.85 6.95
N ASP A 258 22.59 0.63 7.19
CA ASP A 258 23.57 1.68 7.58
C ASP A 258 23.07 2.57 8.74
N GLY A 259 22.48 1.98 9.77
CA GLY A 259 22.01 2.74 10.94
C GLY A 259 20.71 3.48 10.76
N TYR A 260 19.95 3.20 9.68
CA TYR A 260 18.68 3.85 9.39
C TYR A 260 17.58 2.86 9.10
N TYR A 261 16.38 3.22 9.52
CA TYR A 261 15.12 2.62 9.12
C TYR A 261 14.65 3.26 7.83
N TYR A 262 14.22 2.46 6.89
CA TYR A 262 13.60 2.89 5.66
C TYR A 262 12.19 2.32 5.57
N MET A 263 11.23 3.16 5.21
CA MET A 263 9.86 2.77 4.95
C MET A 263 9.52 3.09 3.50
N LEU A 264 9.27 2.05 2.72
CA LEU A 264 8.76 2.15 1.36
C LEU A 264 7.23 2.09 1.44
N PHE A 265 6.52 3.05 0.87
CA PHE A 265 5.06 3.08 1.02
C PHE A 265 4.37 3.72 -0.19
N ASN A 266 3.10 3.31 -0.39
CA ASN A 266 2.23 4.00 -1.32
C ASN A 266 1.20 4.85 -0.59
N GLY A 267 0.83 5.95 -1.20
CA GLY A 267 -0.18 6.82 -0.64
C GLY A 267 -0.32 8.15 -1.37
N LEU A 268 -1.49 8.78 -1.19
CA LEU A 268 -1.79 10.08 -1.73
C LEU A 268 -1.03 11.17 -0.95
N ASP A 269 -0.50 12.16 -1.65
CA ASP A 269 -0.07 13.41 -1.03
C ASP A 269 -1.26 14.35 -0.90
N THR A 270 -1.72 14.59 0.34
CA THR A 270 -2.88 15.43 0.61
C THR A 270 -2.64 16.92 0.37
N SER A 271 -1.38 17.36 0.18
CA SER A 271 -1.07 18.73 -0.24
C SER A 271 -1.60 19.04 -1.64
N TYR A 272 -1.80 18.01 -2.46
CA TYR A 272 -2.43 18.09 -3.78
C TYR A 272 -3.94 17.90 -3.69
N ARG A 273 -4.66 18.66 -2.88
CA ARG A 273 -6.12 18.62 -2.83
C ARG A 273 -6.68 18.98 -4.21
N THR A 274 -6.93 17.97 -5.02
CA THR A 274 -7.81 18.12 -6.16
C THR A 274 -9.25 18.09 -5.66
N PHE A 275 -10.07 19.02 -6.10
CA PHE A 275 -11.49 19.18 -5.74
C PHE A 275 -12.37 18.00 -6.16
N TYR A 276 -11.80 16.94 -6.69
CA TYR A 276 -12.47 15.76 -7.21
C TYR A 276 -12.09 14.53 -6.38
N GLY A 277 -12.99 14.17 -5.47
CA GLY A 277 -13.35 12.81 -5.00
C GLY A 277 -12.21 11.80 -4.83
N VAL A 278 -11.84 11.67 -3.73
CA VAL A 278 -11.66 10.69 -2.67
C VAL A 278 -11.20 9.25 -3.03
N HIS A 279 -11.03 8.82 -4.26
CA HIS A 279 -10.73 7.40 -4.56
C HIS A 279 -9.28 7.10 -4.92
N ASP A 280 -8.32 7.88 -4.45
CA ASP A 280 -6.95 7.77 -4.92
C ASP A 280 -5.93 7.40 -3.84
N HIS A 281 -6.25 6.43 -2.96
CA HIS A 281 -5.25 5.91 -2.02
C HIS A 281 -4.14 5.11 -2.72
N PHE A 282 -4.42 4.58 -3.89
CA PHE A 282 -3.41 3.91 -4.71
C PHE A 282 -2.68 4.91 -5.60
N LYS A 283 -2.08 5.93 -4.97
CA LYS A 283 -1.28 6.92 -5.68
C LYS A 283 0.10 6.98 -5.13
N TYR A 284 1.03 7.18 -6.02
CA TYR A 284 2.44 7.43 -5.77
C TYR A 284 3.13 6.37 -4.90
N LEU A 285 4.38 6.16 -5.20
CA LEU A 285 5.27 5.35 -4.38
C LEU A 285 6.32 6.27 -3.76
N TRP A 286 6.45 6.19 -2.44
CA TRP A 286 7.34 7.01 -1.64
C TRP A 286 8.34 6.16 -0.89
N ILE A 287 9.40 6.79 -0.38
CA ILE A 287 10.29 6.22 0.62
C ILE A 287 10.55 7.26 1.71
N ALA A 288 10.55 6.81 2.95
CA ALA A 288 10.92 7.61 4.10
C ALA A 288 12.12 6.99 4.82
N LYS A 289 12.86 7.83 5.56
CA LYS A 289 14.07 7.46 6.29
C LYS A 289 14.01 7.97 7.71
N SER A 290 14.44 7.16 8.67
CA SER A 290 14.48 7.49 10.09
C SER A 290 15.74 6.95 10.76
N LYS A 291 16.25 7.62 11.79
CA LYS A 291 17.33 7.11 12.64
C LYS A 291 16.82 6.25 13.79
N ASP A 292 15.63 6.52 14.28
CA ASP A 292 15.07 5.91 15.50
C ASP A 292 13.87 4.99 15.22
N GLY A 293 13.40 4.93 13.97
CA GLY A 293 12.23 4.16 13.56
C GLY A 293 10.90 4.81 13.96
N VAL A 294 10.93 6.06 14.48
CA VAL A 294 9.76 6.80 14.94
C VAL A 294 9.58 8.10 14.15
N HIS A 295 10.66 8.86 13.98
CA HIS A 295 10.64 10.14 13.28
C HIS A 295 11.18 9.97 11.86
N PHE A 296 10.28 9.97 10.91
CA PHE A 296 10.60 9.75 9.50
C PHE A 296 10.68 11.05 8.70
N SER A 297 11.66 11.16 7.83
CA SER A 297 11.73 12.16 6.77
C SER A 297 11.36 11.52 5.45
N VAL A 298 10.35 12.05 4.77
CA VAL A 298 9.87 11.53 3.47
C VAL A 298 10.77 12.06 2.33
N CYS A 299 10.93 11.29 1.28
CA CYS A 299 11.67 11.73 0.10
C CYS A 299 11.01 12.96 -0.55
N LYS A 300 11.83 13.87 -1.07
CA LYS A 300 11.36 15.13 -1.70
C LYS A 300 10.48 14.89 -2.91
N ASN A 301 10.78 13.86 -3.67
CA ASN A 301 10.03 13.46 -4.86
C ASN A 301 9.60 12.00 -4.71
N PRO A 302 8.38 11.63 -5.14
CA PRO A 302 7.97 10.23 -5.12
C PRO A 302 8.90 9.40 -6.02
N LEU A 303 9.12 8.15 -5.67
CA LEU A 303 9.81 7.21 -6.55
C LEU A 303 9.04 7.06 -7.86
N ILE A 304 7.74 6.83 -7.75
CA ILE A 304 6.83 6.81 -8.91
C ILE A 304 5.67 7.76 -8.64
N LYS A 305 5.41 8.70 -9.57
CA LYS A 305 4.27 9.62 -9.52
C LYS A 305 3.17 9.13 -10.47
N ARG A 306 2.33 8.21 -10.00
CA ARG A 306 1.23 7.66 -10.78
C ARG A 306 0.13 7.07 -9.90
N SER A 307 -1.11 7.03 -10.42
CA SER A 307 -2.23 6.31 -9.81
C SER A 307 -2.09 4.80 -10.01
N GLY A 308 -2.79 4.00 -9.21
CA GLY A 308 -2.85 2.56 -9.33
C GLY A 308 -1.63 1.83 -8.84
N ILE A 309 -0.89 2.40 -7.89
CA ILE A 309 0.27 1.77 -7.25
C ILE A 309 -0.08 1.42 -5.82
N TYR A 310 0.19 0.19 -5.42
CA TYR A 310 -0.01 -0.24 -4.04
C TYR A 310 0.89 -1.40 -3.65
N LYS A 311 0.91 -1.73 -2.36
CA LYS A 311 1.66 -2.81 -1.72
C LYS A 311 3.07 -3.00 -2.30
N PRO A 312 4.00 -2.09 -1.98
CA PRO A 312 5.40 -2.26 -2.32
C PRO A 312 6.05 -3.33 -1.44
N THR A 313 7.10 -3.94 -1.97
CA THR A 313 8.06 -4.76 -1.22
C THR A 313 9.43 -4.59 -1.83
N SER A 314 10.49 -4.86 -1.07
CA SER A 314 11.84 -4.59 -1.54
C SER A 314 12.89 -5.52 -0.95
N TYR A 315 14.04 -5.55 -1.60
CA TYR A 315 15.28 -6.00 -1.00
C TYR A 315 16.45 -5.10 -1.43
N LEU A 316 17.40 -4.98 -0.56
CA LEU A 316 18.62 -4.21 -0.81
C LEU A 316 19.78 -5.16 -1.13
N LYS A 317 20.50 -4.88 -2.21
CA LYS A 317 21.75 -5.56 -2.59
C LYS A 317 22.74 -4.53 -3.10
N ASP A 318 23.94 -4.49 -2.53
CA ASP A 318 25.03 -3.60 -2.96
C ASP A 318 24.60 -2.12 -3.08
N ARG A 319 23.82 -1.60 -2.10
CA ARG A 319 23.23 -0.25 -2.06
C ARG A 319 22.19 0.01 -3.17
N ILE A 320 21.83 -1.00 -3.96
CA ILE A 320 20.76 -0.95 -4.95
C ILE A 320 19.49 -1.48 -4.31
N LEU A 321 18.51 -0.61 -4.17
CA LEU A 321 17.17 -0.96 -3.71
C LEU A 321 16.38 -1.52 -4.90
N ASN A 322 16.03 -2.80 -4.82
CA ASN A 322 15.19 -3.48 -5.79
C ASN A 322 13.76 -3.50 -5.27
N VAL A 323 12.89 -2.78 -5.94
CA VAL A 323 11.51 -2.56 -5.50
C VAL A 323 10.54 -3.30 -6.41
N TYR A 324 9.61 -4.01 -5.81
CA TYR A 324 8.45 -4.60 -6.48
C TYR A 324 7.19 -3.95 -5.92
N PHE A 325 6.20 -3.76 -6.76
CA PHE A 325 4.97 -3.10 -6.35
C PHE A 325 3.79 -3.62 -7.19
N ALA A 326 2.64 -3.70 -6.55
CA ALA A 326 1.41 -4.04 -7.26
C ALA A 326 0.83 -2.82 -7.97
N THR A 327 0.11 -3.09 -9.06
CA THR A 327 -0.65 -2.06 -9.79
C THR A 327 -2.07 -2.54 -10.06
N ASP A 328 -2.96 -1.60 -10.32
CA ASP A 328 -4.30 -1.84 -10.84
C ASP A 328 -4.49 -1.19 -12.23
N ASN A 329 -5.68 -1.32 -12.79
CA ASN A 329 -6.02 -0.75 -14.10
C ASN A 329 -5.81 0.76 -14.20
N SER A 330 -5.93 1.52 -13.10
CA SER A 330 -5.73 2.96 -13.12
C SER A 330 -4.28 3.34 -13.42
N TYR A 331 -3.33 2.44 -13.15
CA TYR A 331 -1.93 2.61 -13.55
C TYR A 331 -1.77 2.71 -15.07
N PHE A 332 -2.54 1.97 -15.83
CA PHE A 332 -2.49 1.94 -17.29
C PHE A 332 -3.37 3.01 -17.97
N GLY A 333 -4.14 3.77 -17.18
CA GLY A 333 -5.03 4.81 -17.66
C GLY A 333 -6.35 4.27 -18.24
N THR A 334 -6.67 3.00 -17.98
CA THR A 334 -7.93 2.38 -18.36
C THR A 334 -9.04 2.67 -17.34
N ASP A 335 -10.30 2.50 -17.76
CA ASP A 335 -11.50 2.94 -17.05
C ASP A 335 -11.56 2.47 -15.59
N ARG A 336 -11.94 3.41 -14.71
CA ARG A 336 -12.07 3.22 -13.25
C ARG A 336 -13.19 2.25 -12.84
N LYS A 337 -14.06 1.86 -13.74
CA LYS A 337 -15.18 0.95 -13.44
C LYS A 337 -14.71 -0.46 -13.01
N HIS A 338 -13.47 -0.81 -13.33
CA HIS A 338 -12.90 -2.12 -13.08
C HIS A 338 -11.56 -2.02 -12.34
N TYR A 339 -11.48 -1.19 -11.30
CA TYR A 339 -10.22 -0.93 -10.56
C TYR A 339 -9.60 -2.18 -9.90
N ARG A 340 -10.35 -3.28 -9.82
CA ARG A 340 -9.87 -4.55 -9.27
C ARG A 340 -9.41 -5.55 -10.34
N SER A 341 -9.37 -5.17 -11.60
CA SER A 341 -8.87 -6.01 -12.70
C SER A 341 -7.59 -5.43 -13.29
N GLY A 342 -6.79 -6.26 -13.96
CA GLY A 342 -5.53 -5.86 -14.58
C GLY A 342 -4.39 -5.63 -13.59
N ASN A 343 -4.48 -6.25 -12.41
CA ASN A 343 -3.41 -6.18 -11.43
C ASN A 343 -2.14 -6.85 -11.96
N ARG A 344 -1.02 -6.16 -11.80
CA ARG A 344 0.31 -6.66 -12.20
C ARG A 344 1.33 -6.26 -11.17
N ILE A 345 2.44 -6.96 -11.16
CA ILE A 345 3.60 -6.57 -10.37
C ILE A 345 4.66 -5.98 -11.27
N GLY A 346 5.03 -4.73 -10.97
CA GLY A 346 6.13 -4.02 -11.57
C GLY A 346 7.38 -4.11 -10.71
N GLN A 347 8.55 -4.02 -11.34
CA GLN A 347 9.85 -4.00 -10.68
C GLN A 347 10.72 -2.88 -11.25
N PHE A 348 11.46 -2.19 -10.37
CA PHE A 348 12.55 -1.29 -10.74
C PHE A 348 13.68 -1.36 -9.71
N SER A 349 14.83 -0.80 -10.07
CA SER A 349 16.00 -0.68 -9.20
C SER A 349 16.43 0.76 -9.12
N ILE A 350 16.86 1.21 -7.91
CA ILE A 350 17.37 2.57 -7.68
C ILE A 350 18.52 2.52 -6.67
N THR A 351 19.54 3.34 -6.87
CA THR A 351 20.60 3.51 -5.88
C THR A 351 20.09 4.29 -4.69
N LEU A 352 20.21 3.75 -3.49
CA LEU A 352 19.65 4.32 -2.27
C LEU A 352 20.18 5.74 -2.01
N ASP A 353 21.46 5.99 -2.33
CA ASP A 353 22.13 7.29 -2.15
C ASP A 353 21.62 8.40 -3.09
N SER A 354 20.96 8.03 -4.17
CA SER A 354 20.37 9.01 -5.11
C SER A 354 19.10 9.69 -4.59
N ILE A 355 18.53 9.18 -3.48
CA ILE A 355 17.26 9.64 -2.94
C ILE A 355 17.50 10.80 -1.97
N GLN A 356 16.86 11.93 -2.23
CA GLN A 356 16.89 13.10 -1.35
C GLN A 356 15.66 13.13 -0.45
N TYR A 357 15.86 13.45 0.82
CA TYR A 357 14.80 13.50 1.84
C TYR A 357 14.47 14.94 2.23
N GLU A 358 13.24 15.18 2.68
CA GLU A 358 12.84 16.42 3.32
C GLU A 358 13.63 16.58 4.64
N LYS A 359 13.94 17.85 5.02
CA LYS A 359 14.66 18.12 6.27
C LYS A 359 13.73 18.07 7.46
#